data_bdcdbd7cc945e5412166dd1e69f56489
#
_entry.id   bdcdbd7cc945e5412166dd1e69f56489
#
_cell.length_a   1.000
_cell.length_b   1.000
_cell.length_c   1.000
_cell.angle_alpha   90.00
_cell.angle_beta   90.00
_cell.angle_gamma   90.00
#
_symmetry.space_group_name_H-M   'P 1'
#
loop_
_entity.id
_entity.type
_entity.pdbx_description
1 polymer ?
#
loop_
_entity_poly.entity_id
_entity_poly.type
_entity_poly.pdbx_seq_one_letter_code
_entity_poly.pdbx_strand_id
1 'polypeptide(L)'
;NLAKRQKVKLTIIQSNHEGEIVSAIGKARGKFGAIVINPAAYTHTSVAIRDAILASGVPAVEVHLSNIYAREQFRRKSLISPVAQGGIYGFGPQSYILGLNAAVSLAKRNVRKRK
;
A
#
# COMPACT_ATOMS: atom_id res chain seq x y z
N ASN A 1 6.73 -17.87 -6.54
CA ASN A 1 6.24 -16.51 -6.69
C ASN A 1 7.27 -15.50 -6.18
N LEU A 2 6.98 -14.22 -6.33
CA LEU A 2 7.92 -13.17 -5.98
C LEU A 2 8.24 -13.12 -4.48
N ALA A 3 7.23 -13.29 -3.62
CA ALA A 3 7.43 -13.27 -2.17
C ALA A 3 8.40 -14.37 -1.74
N LYS A 4 8.24 -15.55 -2.32
CA LYS A 4 9.11 -16.69 -2.04
C LYS A 4 10.55 -16.43 -2.50
N ARG A 5 10.72 -15.82 -3.69
CA ARG A 5 12.04 -15.44 -4.20
C ARG A 5 12.72 -14.42 -3.30
N GLN A 6 11.97 -13.48 -2.76
CA GLN A 6 12.49 -12.42 -1.90
C GLN A 6 12.68 -12.89 -0.46
N LYS A 7 12.29 -14.12 -0.14
CA LYS A 7 12.39 -14.70 1.21
C LYS A 7 11.62 -13.85 2.25
N VAL A 8 10.43 -13.40 1.87
CA VAL A 8 9.58 -12.62 2.77
C VAL A 8 8.27 -13.37 3.02
N LYS A 9 7.72 -13.15 4.20
CA LYS A 9 6.40 -13.65 4.56
C LYS A 9 5.36 -12.65 4.09
N LEU A 10 4.41 -13.11 3.27
CA LEU A 10 3.36 -12.27 2.71
C LEU A 10 2.01 -12.65 3.31
N THR A 11 1.32 -11.66 3.85
CA THR A 11 -0.07 -11.82 4.30
C THR A 11 -0.95 -11.00 3.37
N ILE A 12 -1.96 -11.63 2.78
CA ILE A 12 -2.86 -10.99 1.81
C ILE A 12 -4.24 -10.86 2.43
N ILE A 13 -4.79 -9.65 2.40
CA ILE A 13 -6.12 -9.35 2.89
C ILE A 13 -6.88 -8.65 1.78
N GLN A 14 -8.12 -9.07 1.56
CA GLN A 14 -9.02 -8.43 0.61
C GLN A 14 -10.33 -8.10 1.31
N SER A 15 -10.79 -6.86 1.17
CA SER A 15 -12.04 -6.44 1.77
C SER A 15 -12.63 -5.25 1.01
N ASN A 16 -13.96 -5.22 0.91
CA ASN A 16 -14.69 -4.08 0.37
C ASN A 16 -15.14 -3.12 1.47
N HIS A 17 -14.81 -3.41 2.72
CA HIS A 17 -15.26 -2.61 3.86
C HIS A 17 -14.11 -1.75 4.39
N GLU A 18 -14.34 -0.44 4.39
CA GLU A 18 -13.35 0.54 4.83
C GLU A 18 -12.85 0.23 6.25
N GLY A 19 -13.76 -0.10 7.16
CA GLY A 19 -13.40 -0.40 8.55
C GLY A 19 -12.51 -1.62 8.69
N GLU A 20 -12.72 -2.65 7.87
CA GLU A 20 -11.86 -3.84 7.88
C GLU A 20 -10.46 -3.51 7.38
N ILE A 21 -10.36 -2.66 6.36
CA ILE A 21 -9.08 -2.21 5.82
C ILE A 21 -8.32 -1.41 6.88
N VAL A 22 -9.00 -0.49 7.54
CA VAL A 22 -8.44 0.32 8.63
C VAL A 22 -7.91 -0.58 9.76
N SER A 23 -8.69 -1.59 10.14
CA SER A 23 -8.30 -2.53 11.20
C SER A 23 -7.08 -3.35 10.80
N ALA A 24 -7.02 -3.80 9.55
CA ALA A 24 -5.88 -4.56 9.04
C ALA A 24 -4.60 -3.72 9.08
N ILE A 25 -4.70 -2.45 8.68
CA ILE A 25 -3.56 -1.53 8.71
C ILE A 25 -3.08 -1.33 10.16
N GLY A 26 -4.02 -1.15 11.09
CA GLY A 26 -3.68 -1.00 12.50
C GLY A 26 -2.94 -2.21 13.07
N LYS A 27 -3.32 -3.41 12.65
CA LYS A 27 -2.67 -4.65 13.09
C LYS A 27 -1.28 -4.83 12.49
N ALA A 28 -0.94 -4.11 11.43
CA ALA A 28 0.38 -4.21 10.79
C ALA A 28 1.48 -3.59 11.65
N ARG A 29 1.14 -2.66 12.51
CA ARG A 29 2.12 -1.97 13.37
C ARG A 29 2.87 -2.98 14.23
N GLY A 30 4.21 -2.95 14.12
CA GLY A 30 5.06 -3.84 14.89
C GLY A 30 5.14 -5.28 14.38
N LYS A 31 4.37 -5.63 13.35
CA LYS A 31 4.34 -7.00 12.80
C LYS A 31 4.86 -7.11 11.39
N PHE A 32 4.73 -6.05 10.61
CA PHE A 32 5.11 -6.05 9.20
C PHE A 32 6.03 -4.88 8.91
N GLY A 33 6.96 -5.08 7.97
CA GLY A 33 7.92 -4.06 7.58
C GLY A 33 7.42 -3.10 6.52
N ALA A 34 6.37 -3.47 5.79
CA ALA A 34 5.79 -2.61 4.75
C ALA A 34 4.38 -3.09 4.40
N ILE A 35 3.63 -2.21 3.77
CA ILE A 35 2.26 -2.47 3.30
C ILE A 35 2.21 -2.16 1.81
N VAL A 36 1.59 -3.04 1.03
CA VAL A 36 1.17 -2.75 -0.33
C VAL A 36 -0.35 -2.64 -0.30
N ILE A 37 -0.88 -1.51 -0.73
CA ILE A 37 -2.32 -1.29 -0.65
C ILE A 37 -2.87 -0.83 -2.00
N ASN A 38 -3.94 -1.51 -2.45
CA ASN A 38 -4.77 -1.03 -3.53
C ASN A 38 -6.11 -0.59 -2.91
N PRO A 39 -6.25 0.69 -2.56
CA PRO A 39 -7.48 1.17 -1.93
C PRO A 39 -8.62 1.36 -2.91
N ALA A 40 -8.39 1.14 -4.20
CA ALA A 40 -9.36 1.34 -5.27
C ALA A 40 -9.98 2.74 -5.15
N ALA A 41 -11.31 2.85 -5.21
CA ALA A 41 -11.98 4.15 -5.14
C ALA A 41 -11.79 4.85 -3.79
N TYR A 42 -11.49 4.14 -2.72
CA TYR A 42 -11.25 4.74 -1.42
C TYR A 42 -10.02 5.68 -1.41
N THR A 43 -9.12 5.55 -2.38
CA THR A 43 -7.99 6.46 -2.50
C THR A 43 -8.43 7.91 -2.69
N HIS A 44 -9.63 8.12 -3.25
CA HIS A 44 -10.16 9.45 -3.52
C HIS A 44 -11.02 9.99 -2.38
N THR A 45 -11.42 9.17 -1.44
CA THR A 45 -12.45 9.51 -0.45
C THR A 45 -12.11 9.19 0.99
N SER A 46 -11.23 8.21 1.26
CA SER A 46 -11.08 7.70 2.61
C SER A 46 -10.01 8.44 3.42
N VAL A 47 -10.45 9.33 4.27
CA VAL A 47 -9.59 9.93 5.29
C VAL A 47 -9.23 8.89 6.35
N ALA A 48 -10.14 7.94 6.63
CA ALA A 48 -9.90 6.90 7.64
C ALA A 48 -8.73 6.00 7.27
N ILE A 49 -8.65 5.56 6.00
CA ILE A 49 -7.52 4.75 5.51
C ILE A 49 -6.23 5.57 5.54
N ARG A 50 -6.29 6.82 5.10
CA ARG A 50 -5.14 7.73 5.13
C ARG A 50 -4.59 7.85 6.55
N ASP A 51 -5.45 8.11 7.51
CA ASP A 51 -5.05 8.30 8.90
C ASP A 51 -4.53 7.00 9.52
N ALA A 52 -5.09 5.86 9.14
CA ALA A 52 -4.62 4.56 9.62
C ALA A 52 -3.20 4.27 9.14
N ILE A 53 -2.89 4.58 7.89
CA ILE A 53 -1.53 4.40 7.35
C ILE A 53 -0.54 5.28 8.12
N LEU A 54 -0.90 6.54 8.32
CA LEU A 54 -0.05 7.49 9.03
C LEU A 54 0.19 7.03 10.48
N ALA A 55 -0.87 6.61 11.16
CA ALA A 55 -0.78 6.18 12.55
C ALA A 55 -0.01 4.86 12.72
N SER A 56 -0.04 3.99 11.72
CA SER A 56 0.65 2.69 11.78
C SER A 56 2.17 2.83 11.85
N GLY A 57 2.71 3.89 11.27
CA GLY A 57 4.16 4.05 11.14
C GLY A 57 4.82 3.07 10.19
N VAL A 58 4.04 2.24 9.49
CA VAL A 58 4.55 1.24 8.55
C VAL A 58 4.59 1.87 7.16
N PRO A 59 5.72 1.80 6.44
CA PRO A 59 5.78 2.37 5.10
C PRO A 59 4.82 1.65 4.16
N ALA A 60 4.08 2.42 3.36
CA ALA A 60 3.06 1.90 2.47
C ALA A 60 3.36 2.28 1.03
N VAL A 61 3.05 1.37 0.11
CA VAL A 61 3.11 1.60 -1.33
C VAL A 61 1.69 1.53 -1.85
N GLU A 62 1.23 2.60 -2.47
CA GLU A 62 -0.09 2.67 -3.09
C GLU A 62 -0.03 2.07 -4.49
N VAL A 63 -0.98 1.18 -4.81
CA VAL A 63 -1.03 0.50 -6.11
C VAL A 63 -2.41 0.69 -6.73
N HIS A 64 -2.44 1.00 -8.01
CA HIS A 64 -3.65 1.04 -8.83
C HIS A 64 -3.37 0.29 -10.12
N LEU A 65 -4.29 -0.58 -10.54
CA LEU A 65 -4.12 -1.36 -11.76
C LEU A 65 -4.28 -0.49 -13.00
N SER A 66 -5.17 0.50 -12.96
CA SER A 66 -5.40 1.43 -14.06
C SER A 66 -4.60 2.71 -13.88
N ASN A 67 -4.45 3.45 -14.98
CA ASN A 67 -3.87 4.79 -14.90
C ASN A 67 -4.92 5.77 -14.42
N ILE A 68 -4.90 6.09 -13.14
CA ILE A 68 -5.90 6.97 -12.50
C ILE A 68 -5.86 8.39 -13.08
N TYR A 69 -4.74 8.83 -13.65
CA TYR A 69 -4.59 10.15 -14.23
C TYR A 69 -5.20 10.25 -15.63
N ALA A 70 -5.48 9.11 -16.26
CA ALA A 70 -6.15 9.06 -17.56
C ALA A 70 -7.67 8.96 -17.47
N ARG A 71 -8.22 8.93 -16.25
CA ARG A 71 -9.65 8.79 -15.99
C ARG A 71 -10.25 10.15 -15.63
N GLU A 72 -11.45 10.16 -15.05
CA GLU A 72 -12.14 11.40 -14.67
C GLU A 72 -11.28 12.23 -13.71
N GLN A 73 -11.45 13.54 -13.75
CA GLN A 73 -10.63 14.47 -12.97
C GLN A 73 -10.61 14.14 -11.47
N PHE A 74 -11.76 13.73 -10.90
CA PHE A 74 -11.82 13.42 -9.46
C PHE A 74 -10.95 12.20 -9.10
N ARG A 75 -10.62 11.33 -10.08
CA ARG A 75 -9.77 10.15 -9.85
C ARG A 75 -8.28 10.48 -9.87
N ARG A 76 -7.92 11.71 -10.23
CA ARG A 76 -6.51 12.14 -10.23
C ARG A 76 -5.99 12.47 -8.85
N LYS A 77 -6.89 12.77 -7.92
CA LYS A 77 -6.49 13.13 -6.55
C LYS A 77 -6.51 11.90 -5.66
N SER A 78 -5.40 11.64 -4.96
CA SER A 78 -5.31 10.58 -3.97
C SER A 78 -5.09 11.18 -2.59
N LEU A 79 -5.92 10.76 -1.64
CA LEU A 79 -5.73 11.08 -0.23
C LEU A 79 -4.65 10.21 0.41
N ILE A 80 -4.30 9.11 -0.25
CA ILE A 80 -3.35 8.12 0.24
C ILE A 80 -1.92 8.47 -0.17
N SER A 81 -1.73 9.00 -1.40
CA SER A 81 -0.40 9.31 -1.93
C SER A 81 0.44 10.17 -1.00
N PRO A 82 -0.10 11.22 -0.35
CA PRO A 82 0.73 12.04 0.53
C PRO A 82 1.27 11.32 1.76
N VAL A 83 0.65 10.22 2.20
CA VAL A 83 1.09 9.44 3.37
C VAL A 83 1.77 8.13 2.98
N ALA A 84 1.77 7.77 1.70
CA ALA A 84 2.48 6.60 1.18
C ALA A 84 3.93 6.97 0.87
N GLN A 85 4.81 5.99 0.86
CA GLN A 85 6.20 6.17 0.45
C GLN A 85 6.34 6.35 -1.05
N GLY A 86 5.42 5.77 -1.81
CA GLY A 86 5.38 5.89 -3.26
C GLY A 86 4.14 5.24 -3.82
N GLY A 87 3.96 5.36 -5.12
CA GLY A 87 2.80 4.81 -5.80
C GLY A 87 3.15 4.21 -7.15
N ILE A 88 2.39 3.20 -7.55
CA ILE A 88 2.51 2.53 -8.83
C ILE A 88 1.11 2.44 -9.43
N TYR A 89 0.95 2.85 -10.68
CA TYR A 89 -0.35 2.82 -11.34
C TYR A 89 -0.20 2.53 -12.82
N GLY A 90 -1.23 1.90 -13.41
CA GLY A 90 -1.37 1.83 -14.84
C GLY A 90 -0.78 0.61 -15.54
N PHE A 91 -0.25 -0.35 -14.82
CA PHE A 91 0.41 -1.51 -15.42
C PHE A 91 -0.39 -2.81 -15.26
N GLY A 92 -1.70 -2.72 -14.94
CA GLY A 92 -2.53 -3.88 -14.71
C GLY A 92 -1.99 -4.73 -13.56
N PRO A 93 -2.11 -6.07 -13.62
CA PRO A 93 -1.63 -6.94 -12.55
C PRO A 93 -0.13 -6.78 -12.23
N GLN A 94 0.67 -6.36 -13.21
CA GLN A 94 2.10 -6.09 -13.01
C GLN A 94 2.33 -5.01 -11.94
N SER A 95 1.35 -4.14 -11.74
CA SER A 95 1.43 -3.09 -10.71
C SER A 95 1.63 -3.69 -9.31
N TYR A 96 0.99 -4.82 -9.00
CA TYR A 96 1.18 -5.50 -7.71
C TYR A 96 2.59 -6.03 -7.55
N ILE A 97 3.16 -6.59 -8.62
CA ILE A 97 4.53 -7.13 -8.59
C ILE A 97 5.52 -6.01 -8.34
N LEU A 98 5.36 -4.89 -9.05
CA LEU A 98 6.22 -3.73 -8.86
C LEU A 98 6.06 -3.14 -7.45
N GLY A 99 4.82 -3.10 -6.94
CA GLY A 99 4.54 -2.62 -5.60
C GLY A 99 5.17 -3.51 -4.53
N LEU A 100 5.10 -4.82 -4.71
CA LEU A 100 5.71 -5.76 -3.76
C LEU A 100 7.24 -5.61 -3.75
N ASN A 101 7.86 -5.45 -4.91
CA ASN A 101 9.30 -5.19 -4.98
C ASN A 101 9.69 -3.93 -4.21
N ALA A 102 8.92 -2.85 -4.39
CA ALA A 102 9.15 -1.60 -3.68
C ALA A 102 8.98 -1.79 -2.17
N ALA A 103 7.94 -2.50 -1.75
CA ALA A 103 7.66 -2.76 -0.34
C ALA A 103 8.77 -3.57 0.33
N VAL A 104 9.26 -4.60 -0.35
CA VAL A 104 10.37 -5.42 0.17
C VAL A 104 11.61 -4.55 0.38
N SER A 105 11.92 -3.68 -0.56
CA SER A 105 13.04 -2.75 -0.44
C SER A 105 12.87 -1.83 0.77
N LEU A 106 11.67 -1.29 0.98
CA LEU A 106 11.38 -0.42 2.12
C LEU A 106 11.51 -1.16 3.45
N ALA A 107 11.00 -2.38 3.52
CA ALA A 107 11.08 -3.20 4.73
C ALA A 107 12.54 -3.49 5.11
N LYS A 108 13.37 -3.81 4.13
CA LYS A 108 14.79 -4.09 4.36
C LYS A 108 15.54 -2.84 4.85
N ARG A 109 15.21 -1.67 4.33
CA ARG A 109 15.81 -0.41 4.79
C ARG A 109 15.46 -0.11 6.24
N ASN A 110 14.21 -0.35 6.63
CA ASN A 110 13.78 -0.13 8.00
C ASN A 110 14.51 -1.03 9.00
N VAL A 111 14.73 -2.27 8.64
CA VAL A 111 15.53 -3.19 9.48
C VAL A 111 16.94 -2.66 9.67
N ARG A 112 17.56 -2.13 8.60
CA ARG A 112 18.91 -1.56 8.68
C ARG A 112 18.96 -0.33 9.59
N LYS A 113 17.95 0.53 9.54
CA LYS A 113 17.89 1.73 10.37
C LYS A 113 17.73 1.42 11.85
N ARG A 114 17.11 0.27 12.19
CA ARG A 114 16.93 -0.13 13.58
C ARG A 114 18.19 -0.74 14.20
N LYS A 115 19.13 -1.12 13.37
CA LYS A 115 20.42 -1.62 13.82
C LYS A 115 21.42 -0.48 13.95
#